data_ab65af969910d3dfa6725e592746ce99
#
_entry.id   ab65af969910d3dfa6725e592746ce99
#
_cell.length_a   1.000
_cell.length_b   1.000
_cell.length_c   1.000
_cell.angle_alpha   90.00
_cell.angle_beta   90.00
_cell.angle_gamma   90.00
#
_symmetry.space_group_name_H-M   'P 1'
#
loop_
_entity.id
_entity.type
_entity.pdbx_description
1 polymer ?
#
loop_
_entity_poly.entity_id
_entity_poly.type
_entity_poly.pdbx_seq_one_letter_code
_entity_poly.pdbx_strand_id
1 'polypeptide(L)'
;IEFHRDNAFKFRPSRQYDLIWSAGLFDYLDEKTFKMLLTKQLGFLKEGGEMVIGNFSLNNPTRDYMEFGNWFLHHRSPEELIQIACDCGISEDNINVKSESLGVNLFLHISK
;
A
#
# COMPACT_ATOMS: atom_id res chain seq x y z
N ILE A 1 9.12 -21.46 -3.88
CA ILE A 1 8.66 -20.12 -4.36
C ILE A 1 7.81 -20.33 -5.60
N GLU A 2 6.62 -19.77 -5.59
CA GLU A 2 5.72 -19.77 -6.73
C GLU A 2 5.63 -18.38 -7.32
N PHE A 3 5.71 -18.28 -8.64
CA PHE A 3 5.55 -17.01 -9.37
C PHE A 3 4.22 -17.03 -10.13
N HIS A 4 3.42 -15.97 -9.93
CA HIS A 4 2.16 -15.78 -10.64
C HIS A 4 2.24 -14.51 -11.47
N ARG A 5 1.95 -14.63 -12.76
CA ARG A 5 1.85 -13.48 -13.65
C ARG A 5 0.38 -13.16 -13.88
N ASP A 6 -0.21 -12.47 -12.92
CA ASP A 6 -1.62 -12.17 -12.91
C ASP A 6 -1.88 -10.68 -12.66
N ASN A 7 -3.06 -10.24 -13.03
CA ASN A 7 -3.57 -8.94 -12.64
C ASN A 7 -3.87 -8.96 -11.12
N ALA A 8 -3.27 -8.06 -10.36
CA ALA A 8 -3.42 -8.00 -8.91
C ALA A 8 -4.90 -7.91 -8.46
N PHE A 9 -5.75 -7.26 -9.26
CA PHE A 9 -7.18 -7.15 -8.97
C PHE A 9 -7.95 -8.46 -9.22
N LYS A 10 -7.41 -9.34 -10.03
CA LYS A 10 -8.04 -10.63 -10.38
C LYS A 10 -7.42 -11.81 -9.66
N PHE A 11 -6.22 -11.64 -9.13
CA PHE A 11 -5.51 -12.70 -8.44
C PHE A 11 -6.31 -13.20 -7.23
N ARG A 12 -6.44 -14.52 -7.11
CA ARG A 12 -7.13 -15.19 -5.99
C ARG A 12 -6.27 -16.36 -5.54
N PRO A 13 -5.49 -16.18 -4.48
CA PRO A 13 -4.68 -17.27 -3.95
C PRO A 13 -5.57 -18.36 -3.32
N SER A 14 -5.05 -19.58 -3.31
CA SER A 14 -5.72 -20.73 -2.70
C SER A 14 -5.53 -20.80 -1.18
N ARG A 15 -4.75 -19.89 -0.61
CA ARG A 15 -4.41 -19.86 0.83
C ARG A 15 -4.29 -18.44 1.35
N GLN A 16 -4.25 -18.31 2.66
CA GLN A 16 -3.96 -17.05 3.32
C GLN A 16 -2.45 -16.95 3.66
N TYR A 17 -1.98 -15.74 3.87
CA TYR A 17 -0.58 -15.44 4.09
C TYR A 17 -0.34 -14.74 5.43
N ASP A 18 0.84 -14.94 6.00
CA ASP A 18 1.29 -14.27 7.21
C ASP A 18 1.79 -12.85 6.92
N LEU A 19 2.31 -12.64 5.71
CA LEU A 19 2.82 -11.35 5.26
C LEU A 19 2.38 -11.10 3.82
N ILE A 20 1.85 -9.91 3.59
CA ILE A 20 1.61 -9.39 2.25
C ILE A 20 2.43 -8.11 2.09
N TRP A 21 3.30 -8.10 1.10
CA TRP A 21 4.18 -6.97 0.81
C TRP A 21 3.86 -6.40 -0.57
N SER A 22 3.65 -5.09 -0.64
CA SER A 22 3.45 -4.40 -1.90
C SER A 22 4.34 -3.16 -1.98
N ALA A 23 5.21 -3.14 -2.96
CA ALA A 23 6.08 -2.00 -3.24
C ALA A 23 5.84 -1.53 -4.68
N GLY A 24 5.58 -0.23 -4.86
CA GLY A 24 5.49 0.40 -6.17
C GLY A 24 4.20 0.15 -6.95
N LEU A 25 3.17 -0.42 -6.34
CA LEU A 25 1.88 -0.63 -7.00
C LEU A 25 0.84 0.40 -6.58
N PHE A 26 0.66 0.61 -5.29
CA PHE A 26 -0.39 1.48 -4.76
C PHE A 26 -0.19 2.94 -5.09
N ASP A 27 1.03 3.36 -5.41
CA ASP A 27 1.32 4.71 -5.90
C ASP A 27 0.56 5.08 -7.18
N TYR A 28 0.23 4.10 -7.99
CA TYR A 28 -0.50 4.29 -9.26
C TYR A 28 -2.01 4.37 -9.08
N LEU A 29 -2.52 4.04 -7.89
CA LEU A 29 -3.94 3.87 -7.65
C LEU A 29 -4.54 5.14 -7.06
N ASP A 30 -5.71 5.57 -7.58
CA ASP A 30 -6.51 6.59 -6.92
C ASP A 30 -7.06 6.04 -5.59
N GLU A 31 -7.65 6.91 -4.77
CA GLU A 31 -8.11 6.52 -3.44
C GLU A 31 -9.14 5.39 -3.47
N LYS A 32 -10.09 5.46 -4.38
CA LYS A 32 -11.14 4.45 -4.52
C LYS A 32 -10.55 3.08 -4.88
N THR A 33 -9.67 3.06 -5.85
CA THR A 33 -9.02 1.84 -6.33
C THR A 33 -8.06 1.27 -5.27
N PHE A 34 -7.35 2.15 -4.56
CA PHE A 34 -6.51 1.78 -3.44
C PHE A 34 -7.32 1.03 -2.37
N LYS A 35 -8.44 1.62 -1.93
CA LYS A 35 -9.32 1.00 -0.92
C LYS A 35 -9.86 -0.34 -1.39
N MET A 36 -10.23 -0.44 -2.64
CA MET A 36 -10.76 -1.68 -3.21
C MET A 36 -9.72 -2.80 -3.20
N LEU A 37 -8.49 -2.53 -3.64
CA LEU A 37 -7.42 -3.51 -3.65
C LEU A 37 -6.98 -3.86 -2.22
N LEU A 38 -6.86 -2.88 -1.36
CA LEU A 38 -6.51 -3.09 0.05
C LEU A 38 -7.51 -4.03 0.74
N THR A 39 -8.79 -3.75 0.60
CA THR A 39 -9.86 -4.58 1.18
C THR A 39 -9.78 -6.01 0.69
N LYS A 40 -9.56 -6.18 -0.60
CA LYS A 40 -9.41 -7.51 -1.19
C LYS A 40 -8.21 -8.27 -0.63
N GLN A 41 -7.06 -7.61 -0.57
CA GLN A 41 -5.83 -8.24 -0.09
C GLN A 41 -5.87 -8.56 1.41
N LEU A 42 -6.56 -7.75 2.20
CA LEU A 42 -6.77 -8.05 3.62
C LEU A 42 -7.51 -9.38 3.82
N GLY A 43 -8.38 -9.76 2.89
CA GLY A 43 -9.04 -11.06 2.92
C GLY A 43 -8.10 -12.25 2.75
N PHE A 44 -6.91 -12.02 2.21
CA PHE A 44 -5.89 -13.05 2.04
C PHE A 44 -4.85 -13.06 3.17
N LEU A 45 -4.96 -12.15 4.11
CA LEU A 45 -4.08 -12.07 5.26
C LEU A 45 -4.65 -12.88 6.42
N LYS A 46 -3.79 -13.70 7.04
CA LYS A 46 -4.17 -14.47 8.24
C LYS A 46 -4.37 -13.55 9.43
N GLU A 47 -5.19 -13.98 10.39
CA GLU A 47 -5.22 -13.37 11.71
C GLU A 47 -3.81 -13.43 12.33
N GLY A 48 -3.36 -12.31 12.88
CA GLY A 48 -2.00 -12.16 13.37
C GLY A 48 -0.97 -11.84 12.28
N GLY A 49 -1.38 -11.79 11.01
CA GLY A 49 -0.52 -11.43 9.90
C GLY A 49 -0.33 -9.93 9.75
N GLU A 50 0.59 -9.55 8.87
CA GLU A 50 0.94 -8.16 8.60
C GLU A 50 0.91 -7.86 7.11
N MET A 51 0.38 -6.70 6.75
CA MET A 51 0.45 -6.17 5.40
C MET A 51 1.28 -4.89 5.39
N VAL A 52 2.18 -4.77 4.42
CA VAL A 52 3.05 -3.60 4.25
C VAL A 52 2.89 -3.06 2.84
N ILE A 53 2.54 -1.79 2.74
CA ILE A 53 2.34 -1.10 1.45
C ILE A 53 3.29 0.09 1.38
N GLY A 54 4.14 0.12 0.34
CA GLY A 54 4.98 1.27 0.03
C GLY A 54 4.21 2.33 -0.76
N ASN A 55 4.40 3.60 -0.42
CA ASN A 55 3.85 4.75 -1.14
C ASN A 55 4.80 5.94 -1.03
N PHE A 56 5.04 6.63 -2.13
CA PHE A 56 5.81 7.87 -2.07
C PHE A 56 5.14 8.90 -1.19
N SER A 57 5.93 9.56 -0.34
CA SER A 57 5.46 10.67 0.49
C SER A 57 5.35 11.96 -0.33
N LEU A 58 4.74 12.97 0.26
CA LEU A 58 4.72 14.32 -0.32
C LEU A 58 6.12 14.93 -0.42
N ASN A 59 7.08 14.40 0.33
CA ASN A 59 8.47 14.86 0.39
C ASN A 59 9.36 14.07 -0.59
N ASN A 60 8.95 13.96 -1.85
CA ASN A 60 9.74 13.35 -2.89
C ASN A 60 10.47 14.42 -3.71
N PRO A 61 11.79 14.62 -3.53
CA PRO A 61 12.53 15.66 -4.25
C PRO A 61 12.66 15.42 -5.74
N THR A 62 12.39 14.20 -6.21
CA THR A 62 12.45 13.84 -7.64
C THR A 62 11.09 13.90 -8.34
N ARG A 63 10.04 14.32 -7.65
CA ARG A 63 8.67 14.35 -8.17
C ARG A 63 8.56 15.14 -9.48
N ASP A 64 9.08 16.35 -9.51
CA ASP A 64 9.02 17.20 -10.70
C ASP A 64 9.74 16.57 -11.89
N TYR A 65 10.88 15.96 -11.63
CA TYR A 65 11.64 15.25 -12.66
C TYR A 65 10.87 14.03 -13.20
N MET A 66 10.23 13.29 -12.32
CA MET A 66 9.40 12.14 -12.72
C MET A 66 8.22 12.59 -13.57
N GLU A 67 7.52 13.63 -13.14
CA GLU A 67 6.36 14.18 -13.87
C GLU A 67 6.76 14.79 -15.21
N PHE A 68 7.94 15.40 -15.30
CA PHE A 68 8.51 15.85 -16.57
C PHE A 68 8.66 14.68 -17.56
N GLY A 69 9.04 13.50 -17.07
CA GLY A 69 9.11 12.25 -17.84
C GLY A 69 7.78 11.51 -18.00
N ASN A 70 6.65 12.17 -17.70
CA ASN A 70 5.32 11.58 -17.77
C ASN A 70 5.09 10.43 -16.76
N TRP A 71 5.84 10.43 -15.67
CA TRP A 71 5.70 9.41 -14.63
C TRP A 71 4.95 10.00 -13.43
N PHE A 72 3.62 9.85 -13.46
CA PHE A 72 2.72 10.41 -12.45
C PHE A 72 2.33 9.35 -11.44
N LEU A 73 2.53 9.67 -10.15
CA LEU A 73 2.17 8.83 -9.02
C LEU A 73 1.33 9.63 -8.03
N HIS A 74 0.54 8.92 -7.24
CA HIS A 74 -0.22 9.51 -6.14
C HIS A 74 0.66 9.59 -4.88
N HIS A 75 1.29 10.75 -4.67
CA HIS A 75 2.04 11.02 -3.45
C HIS A 75 1.06 11.23 -2.30
N ARG A 76 1.33 10.62 -1.15
CA ARG A 76 0.42 10.67 0.00
C ARG A 76 1.16 11.02 1.29
N SER A 77 0.44 11.69 2.20
CA SER A 77 0.92 11.93 3.56
C SER A 77 0.67 10.71 4.45
N PRO A 78 1.36 10.59 5.61
CA PRO A 78 1.05 9.55 6.58
C PRO A 78 -0.42 9.58 7.02
N GLU A 79 -0.98 10.76 7.23
CA GLU A 79 -2.38 10.96 7.65
C GLU A 79 -3.36 10.45 6.60
N GLU A 80 -3.07 10.69 5.32
CA GLU A 80 -3.90 10.18 4.22
C GLU A 80 -3.89 8.65 4.17
N LEU A 81 -2.72 8.01 4.35
CA LEU A 81 -2.61 6.55 4.37
C LEU A 81 -3.38 5.94 5.55
N ILE A 82 -3.26 6.56 6.73
CA ILE A 82 -4.00 6.14 7.92
C ILE A 82 -5.51 6.25 7.68
N GLN A 83 -5.95 7.39 7.12
CA GLN A 83 -7.37 7.60 6.83
C GLN A 83 -7.92 6.59 5.83
N ILE A 84 -7.17 6.28 4.78
CA ILE A 84 -7.55 5.27 3.79
C ILE A 84 -7.75 3.91 4.47
N ALA A 85 -6.82 3.51 5.33
CA ALA A 85 -6.90 2.24 6.06
C ALA A 85 -8.09 2.22 7.02
N CYS A 86 -8.32 3.31 7.74
CA CYS A 86 -9.48 3.45 8.63
C CYS A 86 -10.80 3.36 7.86
N ASP A 87 -10.87 3.96 6.68
CA ASP A 87 -12.06 3.91 5.82
C ASP A 87 -12.36 2.48 5.34
N CYS A 88 -11.34 1.63 5.29
CA CYS A 88 -11.48 0.20 4.98
C CYS A 88 -11.90 -0.65 6.19
N GLY A 89 -12.16 -0.04 7.35
CA GLY A 89 -12.62 -0.72 8.55
C GLY A 89 -11.50 -1.23 9.46
N ILE A 90 -10.26 -0.79 9.24
CA ILE A 90 -9.12 -1.18 10.07
C ILE A 90 -9.05 -0.23 11.28
N SER A 91 -8.89 -0.80 12.48
CA SER A 91 -8.69 0.00 13.69
C SER A 91 -7.36 0.77 13.60
N GLU A 92 -7.38 2.03 14.02
CA GLU A 92 -6.18 2.87 14.05
C GLU A 92 -5.06 2.24 14.90
N ASP A 93 -5.40 1.50 15.93
CA ASP A 93 -4.44 0.78 16.77
C ASP A 93 -3.63 -0.27 16.00
N ASN A 94 -4.16 -0.75 14.88
CA ASN A 94 -3.52 -1.75 14.03
C ASN A 94 -2.81 -1.15 12.82
N ILE A 95 -2.70 0.17 12.77
CA ILE A 95 -2.10 0.90 11.66
C ILE A 95 -0.85 1.64 12.16
N ASN A 96 0.25 1.50 11.41
CA ASN A 96 1.47 2.26 11.67
C ASN A 96 2.08 2.67 10.33
N VAL A 97 2.51 3.93 10.23
CA VAL A 97 3.20 4.43 9.04
C VAL A 97 4.64 4.73 9.42
N LYS A 98 5.57 4.08 8.72
CA LYS A 98 7.01 4.29 8.88
C LYS A 98 7.58 4.88 7.59
N SER A 99 8.78 5.43 7.66
CA SER A 99 9.50 5.92 6.49
C SER A 99 10.96 5.46 6.56
N GLU A 100 11.62 5.43 5.40
CA GLU A 100 13.08 5.35 5.40
C GLU A 100 13.67 6.71 5.87
N SER A 101 15.00 6.75 6.08
CA SER A 101 15.65 7.88 6.74
C SER A 101 15.46 9.23 6.06
N LEU A 102 15.25 9.25 4.75
CA LEU A 102 15.04 10.48 3.98
C LEU A 102 13.58 10.94 3.91
N GLY A 103 12.64 10.09 4.35
CA GLY A 103 11.21 10.40 4.35
C GLY A 103 10.57 10.47 2.96
N VAL A 104 11.21 9.89 1.95
CA VAL A 104 10.72 9.88 0.57
C VAL A 104 9.66 8.81 0.35
N ASN A 105 9.88 7.63 0.93
CA ASN A 105 8.94 6.51 0.87
C ASN A 105 8.32 6.27 2.24
N LEU A 106 7.02 6.11 2.25
CA LEU A 106 6.25 5.69 3.42
C LEU A 106 5.90 4.22 3.31
N PHE A 107 5.84 3.56 4.45
CA PHE A 107 5.44 2.16 4.56
C PHE A 107 4.25 2.07 5.50
N LEU A 108 3.09 1.79 4.92
CA LEU A 108 1.85 1.58 5.68
C LEU A 108 1.85 0.14 6.19
N HIS A 109 1.97 -0.02 7.49
CA HIS A 109 1.91 -1.31 8.18
C HIS A 109 0.51 -1.51 8.74
N ILE A 110 -0.10 -2.63 8.41
CA ILE A 110 -1.42 -3.02 8.90
C ILE A 110 -1.30 -4.40 9.55
N SER A 111 -1.69 -4.48 10.81
CA SER A 111 -1.75 -5.75 11.56
C SER A 111 -3.17 -6.27 11.60
N LYS A 112 -3.35 -7.57 11.39
CA LYS A 112 -4.67 -8.20 11.40
C LYS A 112 -4.94 -9.03 12.67
#